data_213f2f5ac4f5d65256ec513a10329324
#
_entry.id   213f2f5ac4f5d65256ec513a10329324
#
_cell.length_a   1.000
_cell.length_b   1.000
_cell.length_c   1.000
_cell.angle_alpha   90.00
_cell.angle_beta   90.00
_cell.angle_gamma   90.00
#
_symmetry.space_group_name_H-M   'P 1'
#
loop_
_entity.id
_entity.type
_entity.pdbx_description
1 polymer ?
#
loop_
_entity_poly.entity_id
_entity_poly.type
_entity_poly.pdbx_seq_one_letter_code
_entity_poly.pdbx_strand_id
1 'polypeptide(L)'
;MTKKYFGTDGIRGKVGTPPITPDFVLKLGWAAGQVFANEEHNFVLVGKDTRISGYMFESALEAGLTAAGVGTRLVGPMPTPAIAYLTRTLHAKAGIVISASHNPFYDNGIKFFSAQGTKLPDDMERKIEAYLELPITTVDSSKLGKAKRVVDASGRYIEFCKASVPTGMTFDGMKIVVDCANGATYHVAPHVFTELGANVITIGAEPDGLNINEGFGATSPENLQKMVLEQNADFGIALDGDGDRVIMVDHKGELVDGDELIYIIAKARLKAGLLSGPVVGTLMTNLGMELALKGLNVPLLRANVGDRYVIELLTKNNGMLGGENSGHIICLDKTTTGDGIIAALQVIAEMQKTGLSLHDLKSGMQKYPQVLINVRTAQKVDLNHDGIQNAVLAVEQALGNEGRVLLRASGTESLIRVMVEGRDFATVERHAKQLAEDVRLTIVA
;
A
#
# COMPACT_ATOMS: atom_id res chain seq x y z
N MET A 1 -7.83 5.84 -25.25
CA MET A 1 -8.33 4.46 -25.09
C MET A 1 -8.32 4.11 -23.61
N THR A 2 -9.37 3.49 -23.10
CA THR A 2 -9.42 2.95 -21.73
C THR A 2 -8.47 1.76 -21.63
N LYS A 3 -7.76 1.65 -20.51
CA LYS A 3 -6.89 0.49 -20.23
C LYS A 3 -7.74 -0.79 -20.11
N LYS A 4 -7.25 -1.89 -20.66
CA LYS A 4 -7.97 -3.19 -20.71
C LYS A 4 -7.57 -4.12 -19.55
N TYR A 5 -6.29 -4.15 -19.22
CA TYR A 5 -5.71 -5.04 -18.22
C TYR A 5 -5.17 -4.31 -17.00
N PHE A 6 -4.55 -3.13 -17.19
CA PHE A 6 -4.01 -2.36 -16.09
C PHE A 6 -5.10 -1.69 -15.26
N GLY A 7 -5.15 -2.02 -13.97
CA GLY A 7 -5.95 -1.32 -12.96
C GLY A 7 -5.22 -0.11 -12.37
N THR A 8 -5.64 0.32 -11.18
CA THR A 8 -4.98 1.42 -10.44
C THR A 8 -3.61 1.03 -9.88
N ASP A 9 -3.37 -0.28 -9.68
CA ASP A 9 -2.14 -0.81 -9.09
C ASP A 9 -1.69 -2.09 -9.82
N GLY A 10 -1.39 -1.97 -11.11
CA GLY A 10 -0.96 -3.08 -11.96
C GLY A 10 -2.10 -3.98 -12.44
N ILE A 11 -1.75 -5.20 -12.80
CA ILE A 11 -2.66 -6.25 -13.29
C ILE A 11 -2.79 -7.28 -12.19
N ARG A 12 -4.01 -7.61 -11.73
CA ARG A 12 -4.26 -8.54 -10.63
C ARG A 12 -5.38 -9.52 -10.97
N GLY A 13 -5.36 -10.68 -10.34
CA GLY A 13 -6.42 -11.67 -10.42
C GLY A 13 -6.05 -13.01 -9.80
N LYS A 14 -6.97 -13.97 -9.92
CA LYS A 14 -6.77 -15.34 -9.45
C LYS A 14 -5.80 -16.07 -10.37
N VAL A 15 -4.80 -16.72 -9.80
CA VAL A 15 -3.83 -17.54 -10.53
C VAL A 15 -4.52 -18.62 -11.32
N GLY A 16 -4.12 -18.79 -12.59
CA GLY A 16 -4.72 -19.73 -13.52
C GLY A 16 -5.99 -19.23 -14.21
N THR A 17 -6.45 -18.01 -13.87
CA THR A 17 -7.59 -17.36 -14.55
C THR A 17 -7.07 -16.13 -15.32
N PRO A 18 -7.43 -15.94 -16.59
CA PRO A 18 -7.00 -14.77 -17.35
C PRO A 18 -7.36 -13.46 -16.62
N PRO A 19 -6.45 -12.46 -16.57
CA PRO A 19 -5.16 -12.41 -17.25
C PRO A 19 -3.97 -13.00 -16.45
N ILE A 20 -4.18 -13.57 -15.25
CA ILE A 20 -3.09 -14.08 -14.39
C ILE A 20 -2.76 -15.56 -14.75
N THR A 21 -2.25 -15.73 -15.95
CA THR A 21 -1.81 -17.04 -16.49
C THR A 21 -0.36 -16.96 -17.00
N PRO A 22 0.42 -18.06 -17.01
CA PRO A 22 1.83 -18.02 -17.39
C PRO A 22 2.08 -17.58 -18.83
N ASP A 23 1.20 -17.94 -19.77
CA ASP A 23 1.25 -17.51 -21.18
C ASP A 23 1.02 -16.00 -21.31
N PHE A 24 0.03 -15.45 -20.58
CA PHE A 24 -0.21 -14.01 -20.54
C PHE A 24 0.98 -13.28 -19.92
N VAL A 25 1.53 -13.76 -18.80
CA VAL A 25 2.66 -13.11 -18.11
C VAL A 25 3.95 -13.17 -18.95
N LEU A 26 4.18 -14.26 -19.70
CA LEU A 26 5.26 -14.33 -20.69
C LEU A 26 5.07 -13.24 -21.76
N LYS A 27 3.86 -13.14 -22.31
CA LYS A 27 3.53 -12.12 -23.31
C LYS A 27 3.63 -10.71 -22.75
N LEU A 28 3.24 -10.49 -21.50
CA LEU A 28 3.38 -9.22 -20.80
C LEU A 28 4.87 -8.83 -20.63
N GLY A 29 5.73 -9.79 -20.28
CA GLY A 29 7.18 -9.59 -20.22
C GLY A 29 7.75 -9.16 -21.56
N TRP A 30 7.35 -9.85 -22.65
CA TRP A 30 7.75 -9.49 -24.01
C TRP A 30 7.25 -8.08 -24.41
N ALA A 31 5.97 -7.79 -24.17
CA ALA A 31 5.37 -6.50 -24.48
C ALA A 31 6.04 -5.34 -23.73
N ALA A 32 6.32 -5.54 -22.44
CA ALA A 32 7.08 -4.60 -21.64
C ALA A 32 8.51 -4.43 -22.18
N GLY A 33 9.15 -5.52 -22.57
CA GLY A 33 10.46 -5.53 -23.23
C GLY A 33 10.47 -4.68 -24.48
N GLN A 34 9.47 -4.78 -25.36
CA GLN A 34 9.36 -3.93 -26.57
C GLN A 34 9.29 -2.44 -26.25
N VAL A 35 8.65 -2.08 -25.14
CA VAL A 35 8.57 -0.68 -24.69
C VAL A 35 9.89 -0.18 -24.10
N PHE A 36 10.64 -1.05 -23.43
CA PHE A 36 11.89 -0.67 -22.75
C PHE A 36 13.19 -0.92 -23.54
N ALA A 37 13.12 -1.58 -24.72
CA ALA A 37 14.29 -2.10 -25.46
C ALA A 37 15.23 -1.06 -26.12
N ASN A 38 14.99 0.24 -26.02
CA ASN A 38 15.55 1.23 -26.97
C ASN A 38 16.85 1.94 -26.54
N GLU A 39 17.62 1.48 -25.52
CA GLU A 39 18.80 2.21 -25.05
C GLU A 39 19.91 1.33 -24.47
N GLU A 40 21.13 1.91 -24.34
CA GLU A 40 22.24 1.31 -23.58
C GLU A 40 21.84 1.07 -22.11
N HIS A 41 22.41 0.04 -21.48
CA HIS A 41 22.04 -0.46 -20.14
C HIS A 41 20.61 -0.99 -20.02
N ASN A 42 20.23 -1.82 -20.96
CA ASN A 42 18.88 -2.32 -21.15
C ASN A 42 18.54 -3.49 -20.20
N PHE A 43 18.15 -3.20 -18.96
CA PHE A 43 17.64 -4.23 -18.04
C PHE A 43 16.49 -3.71 -17.19
N VAL A 44 15.64 -4.67 -16.78
CA VAL A 44 14.53 -4.48 -15.85
C VAL A 44 14.83 -5.21 -14.56
N LEU A 45 14.50 -4.59 -13.43
CA LEU A 45 14.55 -5.23 -12.11
C LEU A 45 13.26 -6.02 -11.88
N VAL A 46 13.37 -7.25 -11.40
CA VAL A 46 12.20 -8.10 -11.10
C VAL A 46 12.31 -8.63 -9.67
N GLY A 47 11.29 -8.38 -8.88
CA GLY A 47 11.12 -8.94 -7.55
C GLY A 47 9.73 -9.54 -7.38
N LYS A 48 9.53 -10.24 -6.27
CA LYS A 48 8.28 -10.92 -5.97
C LYS A 48 8.03 -10.95 -4.47
N ASP A 49 6.79 -11.24 -4.08
CA ASP A 49 6.49 -11.66 -2.73
C ASP A 49 6.75 -13.18 -2.54
N THR A 50 6.26 -13.74 -1.45
CA THR A 50 6.54 -15.13 -1.08
C THR A 50 5.59 -16.15 -1.70
N ARG A 51 4.59 -15.75 -2.50
CA ARG A 51 3.61 -16.64 -3.14
C ARG A 51 4.29 -17.68 -4.00
N ILE A 52 3.84 -18.93 -3.92
CA ILE A 52 4.39 -20.03 -4.74
C ILE A 52 4.29 -19.73 -6.24
N SER A 53 3.21 -19.08 -6.69
CA SER A 53 3.01 -18.68 -8.09
C SER A 53 4.02 -17.63 -8.57
N GLY A 54 4.66 -16.90 -7.65
CA GLY A 54 5.67 -15.90 -7.97
C GLY A 54 6.87 -16.49 -8.71
N TYR A 55 7.26 -17.71 -8.40
CA TYR A 55 8.38 -18.40 -9.09
C TYR A 55 8.07 -18.69 -10.55
N MET A 56 6.85 -19.17 -10.82
CA MET A 56 6.38 -19.43 -12.18
C MET A 56 6.30 -18.13 -13.01
N PHE A 57 5.74 -17.07 -12.42
CA PHE A 57 5.58 -15.79 -13.11
C PHE A 57 6.92 -15.07 -13.31
N GLU A 58 7.86 -15.17 -12.36
CA GLU A 58 9.23 -14.65 -12.55
C GLU A 58 9.89 -15.27 -13.78
N SER A 59 9.81 -16.60 -13.93
CA SER A 59 10.35 -17.31 -15.09
C SER A 59 9.67 -16.92 -16.40
N ALA A 60 8.34 -16.75 -16.37
CA ALA A 60 7.59 -16.32 -17.55
C ALA A 60 7.95 -14.88 -17.98
N LEU A 61 8.02 -13.93 -17.04
CA LEU A 61 8.46 -12.56 -17.31
C LEU A 61 9.89 -12.51 -17.85
N GLU A 62 10.80 -13.29 -17.23
CA GLU A 62 12.20 -13.38 -17.67
C GLU A 62 12.29 -13.87 -19.12
N ALA A 63 11.56 -14.92 -19.48
CA ALA A 63 11.55 -15.45 -20.84
C ALA A 63 11.04 -14.41 -21.85
N GLY A 64 9.94 -13.71 -21.52
CA GLY A 64 9.38 -12.66 -22.37
C GLY A 64 10.31 -11.46 -22.57
N LEU A 65 10.88 -10.94 -21.48
CA LEU A 65 11.86 -9.84 -21.51
C LEU A 65 13.11 -10.21 -22.31
N THR A 66 13.63 -11.42 -22.08
CA THR A 66 14.79 -11.95 -22.78
C THR A 66 14.54 -12.05 -24.30
N ALA A 67 13.36 -12.55 -24.70
CA ALA A 67 12.95 -12.65 -26.10
C ALA A 67 12.88 -11.26 -26.79
N ALA A 68 12.54 -10.21 -26.04
CA ALA A 68 12.51 -8.83 -26.51
C ALA A 68 13.92 -8.15 -26.51
N GLY A 69 14.98 -8.84 -26.08
CA GLY A 69 16.33 -8.27 -26.00
C GLY A 69 16.63 -7.47 -24.72
N VAL A 70 15.78 -7.58 -23.71
CA VAL A 70 15.93 -6.86 -22.43
C VAL A 70 16.48 -7.80 -21.36
N GLY A 71 17.58 -7.38 -20.71
CA GLY A 71 18.14 -8.12 -19.59
C GLY A 71 17.27 -8.02 -18.34
N THR A 72 17.41 -9.01 -17.45
CA THR A 72 16.72 -8.99 -16.14
C THR A 72 17.69 -8.98 -14.98
N ARG A 73 17.30 -8.35 -13.89
CA ARG A 73 17.97 -8.39 -12.59
C ARG A 73 16.96 -8.94 -11.58
N LEU A 74 17.18 -10.17 -11.13
CA LEU A 74 16.30 -10.87 -10.22
C LEU A 74 16.76 -10.65 -8.78
N VAL A 75 15.88 -10.16 -7.92
CA VAL A 75 16.18 -9.89 -6.51
C VAL A 75 15.54 -10.89 -5.54
N GLY A 76 14.68 -11.79 -6.05
CA GLY A 76 13.96 -12.76 -5.23
C GLY A 76 12.79 -12.11 -4.45
N PRO A 77 12.38 -12.73 -3.33
CA PRO A 77 11.38 -12.13 -2.44
C PRO A 77 11.91 -10.83 -1.83
N MET A 78 11.30 -9.72 -2.19
CA MET A 78 11.66 -8.38 -1.70
C MET A 78 10.40 -7.50 -1.65
N PRO A 79 10.28 -6.60 -0.67
CA PRO A 79 9.15 -5.68 -0.56
C PRO A 79 8.96 -4.82 -1.81
N THR A 80 7.71 -4.51 -2.12
CA THR A 80 7.35 -3.60 -3.23
C THR A 80 8.15 -2.28 -3.20
N PRO A 81 8.27 -1.56 -2.04
CA PRO A 81 9.07 -0.35 -1.97
C PRO A 81 10.59 -0.59 -2.20
N ALA A 82 11.10 -1.77 -1.86
CA ALA A 82 12.48 -2.12 -2.17
C ALA A 82 12.72 -2.19 -3.69
N ILE A 83 11.75 -2.70 -4.46
CA ILE A 83 11.86 -2.72 -5.92
C ILE A 83 11.84 -1.30 -6.49
N ALA A 84 10.97 -0.42 -6.00
CA ALA A 84 10.96 0.99 -6.38
C ALA A 84 12.31 1.67 -6.11
N TYR A 85 12.87 1.47 -4.91
CA TYR A 85 14.17 2.00 -4.52
C TYR A 85 15.32 1.44 -5.39
N LEU A 86 15.43 0.12 -5.53
CA LEU A 86 16.51 -0.54 -6.27
C LEU A 86 16.43 -0.25 -7.78
N THR A 87 15.23 -0.10 -8.34
CA THR A 87 15.05 0.31 -9.75
C THR A 87 15.77 1.62 -10.02
N ARG A 88 15.58 2.61 -9.16
CA ARG A 88 16.21 3.91 -9.27
C ARG A 88 17.72 3.85 -9.04
N THR A 89 18.15 3.20 -7.96
CA THR A 89 19.56 3.21 -7.54
C THR A 89 20.47 2.31 -8.37
N LEU A 90 19.92 1.28 -9.00
CA LEU A 90 20.65 0.44 -9.95
C LEU A 90 20.52 0.94 -11.40
N HIS A 91 19.82 2.05 -11.65
CA HIS A 91 19.56 2.61 -12.96
C HIS A 91 18.87 1.64 -13.93
N ALA A 92 17.94 0.81 -13.41
CA ALA A 92 17.11 -0.04 -14.24
C ALA A 92 16.12 0.79 -15.06
N LYS A 93 15.74 0.31 -16.25
CA LYS A 93 14.74 0.99 -17.10
C LYS A 93 13.34 0.94 -16.51
N ALA A 94 13.04 -0.12 -15.77
CA ALA A 94 11.81 -0.31 -15.03
C ALA A 94 12.02 -1.30 -13.89
N GLY A 95 11.11 -1.29 -12.92
CA GLY A 95 10.97 -2.31 -11.89
C GLY A 95 9.67 -3.07 -12.09
N ILE A 96 9.68 -4.38 -11.89
CA ILE A 96 8.49 -5.22 -11.92
C ILE A 96 8.39 -5.95 -10.59
N VAL A 97 7.22 -5.92 -9.99
CA VAL A 97 6.89 -6.65 -8.76
C VAL A 97 5.79 -7.65 -9.05
N ILE A 98 6.03 -8.90 -8.67
CA ILE A 98 5.06 -9.99 -8.74
C ILE A 98 4.43 -10.12 -7.36
N SER A 99 3.27 -9.52 -7.16
CA SER A 99 2.55 -9.52 -5.89
C SER A 99 1.09 -9.09 -6.05
N ALA A 100 0.23 -9.62 -5.20
CA ALA A 100 -1.13 -9.14 -4.98
C ALA A 100 -1.31 -8.50 -3.58
N SER A 101 -0.23 -7.98 -2.96
CA SER A 101 -0.21 -7.28 -1.68
C SER A 101 -0.88 -8.12 -0.56
N HIS A 102 -1.97 -7.63 0.02
CA HIS A 102 -2.69 -8.25 1.14
C HIS A 102 -3.66 -9.37 0.74
N ASN A 103 -3.80 -9.71 -0.55
CA ASN A 103 -4.68 -10.78 -1.00
C ASN A 103 -4.16 -12.17 -0.55
N PRO A 104 -5.03 -13.19 -0.47
CA PRO A 104 -4.62 -14.58 -0.23
C PRO A 104 -3.65 -15.11 -1.30
N PHE A 105 -2.97 -16.22 -1.01
CA PHE A 105 -1.91 -16.80 -1.86
C PHE A 105 -2.35 -17.21 -3.27
N TYR A 106 -3.63 -17.55 -3.46
CA TYR A 106 -4.18 -17.97 -4.74
C TYR A 106 -4.45 -16.81 -5.72
N ASP A 107 -4.33 -15.56 -5.28
CA ASP A 107 -4.27 -14.38 -6.14
C ASP A 107 -2.81 -14.01 -6.40
N ASN A 108 -2.55 -13.35 -7.52
CA ASN A 108 -1.27 -12.70 -7.79
C ASN A 108 -1.47 -11.47 -8.67
N GLY A 109 -0.40 -10.71 -8.89
CA GLY A 109 -0.43 -9.52 -9.72
C GLY A 109 0.94 -9.13 -10.24
N ILE A 110 0.95 -8.23 -11.20
CA ILE A 110 2.17 -7.68 -11.79
C ILE A 110 2.08 -6.17 -11.74
N LYS A 111 2.96 -5.54 -10.95
CA LYS A 111 3.08 -4.09 -10.79
C LYS A 111 4.31 -3.59 -11.52
N PHE A 112 4.26 -2.37 -12.03
CA PHE A 112 5.37 -1.75 -12.75
C PHE A 112 5.78 -0.43 -12.11
N PHE A 113 7.09 -0.22 -12.04
CA PHE A 113 7.72 1.04 -11.65
C PHE A 113 8.54 1.60 -12.81
N SER A 114 8.53 2.92 -12.95
CA SER A 114 9.40 3.65 -13.87
C SER A 114 10.86 3.62 -13.41
N ALA A 115 11.79 4.07 -14.24
CA ALA A 115 13.19 4.22 -13.88
C ALA A 115 13.41 5.15 -12.65
N GLN A 116 12.45 6.02 -12.35
CA GLN A 116 12.48 6.91 -11.18
C GLN A 116 11.95 6.23 -9.90
N GLY A 117 11.54 4.95 -9.98
CA GLY A 117 10.95 4.23 -8.85
C GLY A 117 9.55 4.72 -8.48
N THR A 118 8.84 5.37 -9.40
CA THR A 118 7.44 5.76 -9.29
C THR A 118 6.57 4.81 -10.11
N LYS A 119 5.26 4.82 -9.88
CA LYS A 119 4.33 4.05 -10.73
C LYS A 119 4.53 4.38 -12.20
N LEU A 120 4.34 3.37 -13.05
CA LEU A 120 4.48 3.56 -14.50
C LEU A 120 3.42 4.57 -15.00
N PRO A 121 3.80 5.55 -15.86
CA PRO A 121 2.86 6.46 -16.47
C PRO A 121 1.82 5.75 -17.34
N ASP A 122 0.61 6.27 -17.37
CA ASP A 122 -0.52 5.68 -18.11
C ASP A 122 -0.27 5.50 -19.62
N ASP A 123 0.52 6.37 -20.23
CA ASP A 123 0.89 6.25 -21.64
C ASP A 123 1.82 5.07 -21.89
N MET A 124 2.70 4.74 -20.93
CA MET A 124 3.57 3.57 -20.99
C MET A 124 2.75 2.29 -20.80
N GLU A 125 1.82 2.27 -19.83
CA GLU A 125 0.91 1.14 -19.63
C GLU A 125 0.09 0.86 -20.91
N ARG A 126 -0.45 1.91 -21.57
CA ARG A 126 -1.15 1.77 -22.86
C ARG A 126 -0.27 1.25 -23.98
N LYS A 127 1.02 1.64 -24.03
CA LYS A 127 1.97 1.09 -25.01
C LYS A 127 2.20 -0.40 -24.79
N ILE A 128 2.36 -0.83 -23.52
CA ILE A 128 2.48 -2.24 -23.17
C ILE A 128 1.24 -3.01 -23.61
N GLU A 129 0.04 -2.49 -23.32
CA GLU A 129 -1.23 -3.12 -23.76
C GLU A 129 -1.33 -3.22 -25.28
N ALA A 130 -0.86 -2.23 -26.02
CA ALA A 130 -0.86 -2.28 -27.50
C ALA A 130 0.04 -3.42 -28.01
N TYR A 131 1.19 -3.66 -27.40
CA TYR A 131 2.04 -4.79 -27.76
C TYR A 131 1.43 -6.16 -27.37
N LEU A 132 0.61 -6.22 -26.32
CA LEU A 132 -0.11 -7.45 -25.96
C LEU A 132 -1.06 -7.96 -27.05
N GLU A 133 -1.51 -7.10 -27.98
CA GLU A 133 -2.36 -7.51 -29.10
C GLU A 133 -1.54 -8.07 -30.28
N LEU A 134 -0.20 -7.93 -30.27
CA LEU A 134 0.67 -8.40 -31.33
C LEU A 134 1.23 -9.82 -31.03
N PRO A 135 1.63 -10.59 -32.07
CA PRO A 135 2.32 -11.86 -31.87
C PRO A 135 3.70 -11.66 -31.26
N ILE A 136 4.12 -12.58 -30.39
CA ILE A 136 5.47 -12.57 -29.81
C ILE A 136 6.49 -12.81 -30.95
N THR A 137 7.53 -12.00 -30.96
CA THR A 137 8.71 -12.17 -31.82
C THR A 137 9.96 -12.25 -30.95
N THR A 138 10.96 -12.95 -31.40
CA THR A 138 12.26 -13.05 -30.70
C THR A 138 13.29 -12.28 -31.50
N VAL A 139 14.11 -11.47 -30.82
CA VAL A 139 15.25 -10.80 -31.44
C VAL A 139 16.30 -11.83 -31.89
N ASP A 140 17.24 -11.39 -32.72
CA ASP A 140 18.38 -12.23 -33.09
C ASP A 140 19.08 -12.80 -31.83
N SER A 141 19.58 -14.03 -31.90
CA SER A 141 20.18 -14.72 -30.76
C SER A 141 21.35 -13.97 -30.11
N SER A 142 22.06 -13.17 -30.88
CA SER A 142 23.14 -12.28 -30.40
C SER A 142 22.64 -11.09 -29.57
N LYS A 143 21.35 -10.78 -29.64
CA LYS A 143 20.69 -9.64 -28.97
C LYS A 143 19.78 -10.07 -27.81
N LEU A 144 19.71 -11.35 -27.50
CA LEU A 144 18.89 -11.84 -26.38
C LEU A 144 19.30 -11.17 -25.07
N GLY A 145 18.31 -10.83 -24.24
CA GLY A 145 18.54 -10.34 -22.89
C GLY A 145 19.24 -11.37 -22.00
N LYS A 146 19.91 -10.92 -20.95
CA LYS A 146 20.58 -11.82 -20.00
C LYS A 146 20.06 -11.62 -18.58
N ALA A 147 19.62 -12.71 -17.95
CA ALA A 147 19.26 -12.71 -16.54
C ALA A 147 20.50 -12.73 -15.63
N LYS A 148 20.44 -11.98 -14.53
CA LYS A 148 21.42 -12.00 -13.45
C LYS A 148 20.73 -11.84 -12.10
N ARG A 149 21.25 -12.47 -11.05
CA ARG A 149 20.79 -12.26 -9.68
C ARG A 149 21.54 -11.08 -9.06
N VAL A 150 20.81 -10.28 -8.25
CA VAL A 150 21.35 -9.23 -7.40
C VAL A 150 21.39 -9.78 -5.97
N VAL A 151 22.56 -10.20 -5.53
CA VAL A 151 22.72 -10.94 -4.26
C VAL A 151 22.74 -10.05 -3.03
N ASP A 152 22.99 -8.75 -3.20
CA ASP A 152 23.11 -7.74 -2.15
C ASP A 152 21.86 -6.83 -2.04
N ALA A 153 20.77 -7.20 -2.70
CA ALA A 153 19.53 -6.42 -2.74
C ALA A 153 18.94 -6.13 -1.34
N SER A 154 18.90 -7.16 -0.47
CA SER A 154 18.38 -7.03 0.89
C SER A 154 19.20 -6.07 1.75
N GLY A 155 20.54 -6.20 1.74
CA GLY A 155 21.43 -5.29 2.47
C GLY A 155 21.31 -3.85 2.02
N ARG A 156 21.19 -3.60 0.70
CA ARG A 156 20.97 -2.24 0.16
C ARG A 156 19.68 -1.62 0.67
N TYR A 157 18.60 -2.41 0.71
CA TYR A 157 17.32 -1.91 1.17
C TYR A 157 17.27 -1.74 2.69
N ILE A 158 17.89 -2.63 3.48
CA ILE A 158 18.05 -2.49 4.93
C ILE A 158 18.76 -1.17 5.25
N GLU A 159 19.90 -0.89 4.61
CA GLU A 159 20.63 0.37 4.82
C GLU A 159 19.80 1.59 4.40
N PHE A 160 19.06 1.50 3.31
CA PHE A 160 18.16 2.58 2.89
C PHE A 160 17.07 2.86 3.94
N CYS A 161 16.42 1.83 4.49
CA CYS A 161 15.44 2.00 5.54
C CYS A 161 16.06 2.64 6.78
N LYS A 162 17.20 2.14 7.26
CA LYS A 162 17.94 2.68 8.41
C LYS A 162 18.35 4.14 8.20
N ALA A 163 18.72 4.52 6.99
CA ALA A 163 19.08 5.91 6.66
C ALA A 163 17.87 6.88 6.69
N SER A 164 16.63 6.38 6.82
CA SER A 164 15.43 7.21 6.91
C SER A 164 15.25 7.90 8.28
N VAL A 165 15.91 7.40 9.32
CA VAL A 165 15.94 8.01 10.66
C VAL A 165 17.19 8.87 10.86
N PRO A 166 17.22 9.77 11.84
CA PRO A 166 18.39 10.62 12.12
C PRO A 166 19.67 9.79 12.38
N THR A 167 20.79 10.25 11.83
CA THR A 167 22.09 9.59 12.03
C THR A 167 22.44 9.46 13.51
N GLY A 168 22.84 8.28 13.93
CA GLY A 168 23.19 7.96 15.32
C GLY A 168 22.00 7.67 16.23
N MET A 169 20.78 7.70 15.72
CA MET A 169 19.61 7.24 16.49
C MET A 169 19.67 5.72 16.66
N THR A 170 19.42 5.25 17.88
CA THR A 170 19.30 3.82 18.22
C THR A 170 17.94 3.55 18.88
N PHE A 171 17.52 2.31 18.81
CA PHE A 171 16.28 1.82 19.45
C PHE A 171 16.61 0.90 20.64
N ASP A 172 17.81 1.11 21.23
CA ASP A 172 18.26 0.34 22.39
C ASP A 172 17.22 0.42 23.52
N GLY A 173 16.93 -0.74 24.10
CA GLY A 173 15.94 -0.87 25.18
C GLY A 173 14.50 -1.04 24.71
N MET A 174 14.18 -0.80 23.44
CA MET A 174 12.83 -1.07 22.90
C MET A 174 12.65 -2.56 22.63
N LYS A 175 11.57 -3.13 23.13
CA LYS A 175 11.12 -4.50 22.84
C LYS A 175 9.93 -4.44 21.89
N ILE A 176 10.10 -4.96 20.68
CA ILE A 176 9.09 -4.84 19.61
C ILE A 176 8.71 -6.21 19.04
N VAL A 177 7.46 -6.36 18.65
CA VAL A 177 6.98 -7.51 17.87
C VAL A 177 6.81 -7.08 16.42
N VAL A 178 7.41 -7.81 15.49
CA VAL A 178 7.32 -7.56 14.05
C VAL A 178 6.61 -8.72 13.38
N ASP A 179 5.44 -8.46 12.82
CA ASP A 179 4.66 -9.37 12.02
C ASP A 179 4.92 -9.09 10.52
N CYS A 180 5.53 -10.08 9.86
CA CYS A 180 5.91 -10.00 8.46
C CYS A 180 4.87 -10.61 7.51
N ALA A 181 3.67 -10.97 7.99
CA ALA A 181 2.58 -11.56 7.17
C ALA A 181 2.98 -12.81 6.36
N ASN A 182 4.04 -13.52 6.72
CA ASN A 182 4.71 -14.52 5.86
C ASN A 182 5.01 -13.97 4.46
N GLY A 183 5.18 -12.66 4.34
CA GLY A 183 5.33 -11.89 3.12
C GLY A 183 6.78 -11.50 2.82
N ALA A 184 6.95 -10.62 1.86
CA ALA A 184 8.25 -10.23 1.29
C ALA A 184 9.20 -9.56 2.29
N THR A 185 8.68 -9.07 3.42
CA THR A 185 9.47 -8.40 4.47
C THR A 185 10.14 -9.35 5.45
N TYR A 186 9.83 -10.67 5.41
CA TYR A 186 10.22 -11.67 6.41
C TYR A 186 11.73 -11.69 6.73
N HIS A 187 12.58 -11.38 5.76
CA HIS A 187 14.04 -11.41 5.89
C HIS A 187 14.70 -10.02 5.88
N VAL A 188 13.92 -8.94 5.78
CA VAL A 188 14.47 -7.57 5.80
C VAL A 188 13.97 -6.76 6.99
N ALA A 189 12.68 -6.80 7.32
CA ALA A 189 12.12 -5.99 8.39
C ALA A 189 12.74 -6.30 9.77
N PRO A 190 12.89 -7.57 10.19
CA PRO A 190 13.52 -7.87 11.46
C PRO A 190 14.96 -7.34 11.57
N HIS A 191 15.72 -7.41 10.46
CA HIS A 191 17.09 -6.90 10.43
C HIS A 191 17.15 -5.39 10.57
N VAL A 192 16.26 -4.65 9.90
CA VAL A 192 16.22 -3.18 10.00
C VAL A 192 16.10 -2.74 11.46
N PHE A 193 15.17 -3.32 12.21
CA PHE A 193 14.92 -2.93 13.60
C PHE A 193 16.00 -3.45 14.55
N THR A 194 16.49 -4.69 14.34
CA THR A 194 17.56 -5.27 15.15
C THR A 194 18.88 -4.51 14.99
N GLU A 195 19.24 -4.12 13.75
CA GLU A 195 20.45 -3.36 13.49
C GLU A 195 20.39 -1.92 14.00
N LEU A 196 19.18 -1.40 14.26
CA LEU A 196 18.97 -0.13 14.97
C LEU A 196 18.96 -0.29 16.52
N GLY A 197 19.17 -1.50 17.04
CA GLY A 197 19.33 -1.76 18.47
C GLY A 197 18.09 -2.31 19.19
N ALA A 198 16.95 -2.49 18.50
CA ALA A 198 15.75 -3.01 19.13
C ALA A 198 15.85 -4.51 19.48
N ASN A 199 15.20 -4.93 20.59
CA ASN A 199 14.95 -6.33 20.88
C ASN A 199 13.71 -6.80 20.11
N VAL A 200 13.93 -7.51 19.00
CA VAL A 200 12.89 -7.89 18.04
C VAL A 200 12.38 -9.30 18.28
N ILE A 201 11.07 -9.44 18.43
CA ILE A 201 10.35 -10.71 18.37
C ILE A 201 9.64 -10.75 17.02
N THR A 202 9.93 -11.77 16.21
CA THR A 202 9.37 -11.88 14.85
C THR A 202 8.27 -12.95 14.83
N ILE A 203 7.15 -12.62 14.19
CA ILE A 203 6.05 -13.54 13.87
C ILE A 203 5.69 -13.43 12.39
N GLY A 204 4.97 -14.41 11.85
CA GLY A 204 4.61 -14.40 10.43
C GLY A 204 5.84 -14.31 9.50
N ALA A 205 6.93 -15.02 9.81
CA ALA A 205 8.20 -14.93 9.09
C ALA A 205 8.70 -16.29 8.55
N GLU A 206 7.81 -17.26 8.42
CA GLU A 206 8.09 -18.60 7.89
C GLU A 206 7.25 -18.88 6.63
N PRO A 207 7.55 -18.18 5.53
CA PRO A 207 6.76 -18.33 4.31
C PRO A 207 6.96 -19.72 3.67
N ASP A 208 5.85 -20.40 3.38
CA ASP A 208 5.83 -21.69 2.67
C ASP A 208 5.31 -21.59 1.22
N GLY A 209 4.95 -20.37 0.80
CA GLY A 209 4.39 -20.07 -0.50
C GLY A 209 2.86 -20.07 -0.58
N LEU A 210 2.19 -20.58 0.46
CA LEU A 210 0.72 -20.71 0.54
C LEU A 210 0.11 -19.95 1.71
N ASN A 211 0.93 -19.47 2.66
CA ASN A 211 0.51 -18.88 3.93
C ASN A 211 0.66 -17.34 4.00
N ILE A 212 0.95 -16.66 2.91
CA ILE A 212 1.06 -15.20 2.89
C ILE A 212 -0.26 -14.55 3.33
N ASN A 213 -0.18 -13.60 4.28
CA ASN A 213 -1.33 -12.90 4.90
C ASN A 213 -2.32 -13.81 5.66
N GLU A 214 -2.06 -15.10 5.82
CA GLU A 214 -2.98 -16.01 6.49
C GLU A 214 -2.86 -15.90 8.01
N GLY A 215 -3.80 -15.20 8.65
CA GLY A 215 -3.85 -14.99 10.10
C GLY A 215 -2.73 -14.08 10.63
N PHE A 216 -1.98 -13.41 9.78
CA PHE A 216 -0.89 -12.52 10.10
C PHE A 216 -0.94 -11.24 9.27
N GLY A 217 -0.21 -10.23 9.72
CA GLY A 217 0.03 -8.98 9.00
C GLY A 217 -1.04 -7.92 9.18
N ALA A 218 -0.93 -6.84 8.41
CA ALA A 218 -1.72 -5.62 8.56
C ALA A 218 -3.24 -5.80 8.41
N THR A 219 -3.69 -6.88 7.79
CA THR A 219 -5.12 -7.21 7.63
C THR A 219 -5.66 -8.21 8.64
N SER A 220 -4.79 -8.82 9.46
CA SER A 220 -5.12 -9.80 10.51
C SER A 220 -4.23 -9.59 11.73
N PRO A 221 -4.38 -8.45 12.45
CA PRO A 221 -3.47 -8.04 13.51
C PRO A 221 -3.69 -8.73 14.85
N GLU A 222 -4.66 -9.65 14.99
CA GLU A 222 -5.05 -10.27 16.25
C GLU A 222 -3.89 -11.04 16.89
N ASN A 223 -3.09 -11.75 16.10
CA ASN A 223 -1.90 -12.44 16.58
C ASN A 223 -0.83 -11.48 17.08
N LEU A 224 -0.66 -10.33 16.40
CA LEU A 224 0.24 -9.28 16.85
C LEU A 224 -0.22 -8.67 18.16
N GLN A 225 -1.52 -8.33 18.32
CA GLN A 225 -2.08 -7.77 19.55
C GLN A 225 -1.84 -8.72 20.74
N LYS A 226 -2.13 -10.01 20.54
CA LYS A 226 -1.89 -11.05 21.56
C LYS A 226 -0.41 -11.13 21.93
N MET A 227 0.49 -11.16 20.95
CA MET A 227 1.92 -11.29 21.18
C MET A 227 2.50 -10.06 21.89
N VAL A 228 2.06 -8.84 21.55
CA VAL A 228 2.48 -7.61 22.23
C VAL A 228 2.15 -7.69 23.73
N LEU A 229 0.96 -8.13 24.08
CA LEU A 229 0.52 -8.26 25.48
C LEU A 229 1.27 -9.39 26.20
N GLU A 230 1.37 -10.58 25.61
CA GLU A 230 2.04 -11.75 26.22
C GLU A 230 3.53 -11.50 26.45
N GLN A 231 4.17 -10.80 25.56
CA GLN A 231 5.60 -10.51 25.65
C GLN A 231 5.90 -9.22 26.43
N ASN A 232 4.89 -8.48 26.87
CA ASN A 232 5.05 -7.13 27.44
C ASN A 232 5.96 -6.28 26.53
N ALA A 233 5.66 -6.26 25.23
CA ALA A 233 6.39 -5.46 24.26
C ALA A 233 5.95 -3.99 24.32
N ASP A 234 6.85 -3.07 23.98
CA ASP A 234 6.52 -1.64 23.93
C ASP A 234 5.51 -1.32 22.84
N PHE A 235 5.56 -2.05 21.73
CA PHE A 235 4.61 -1.98 20.62
C PHE A 235 4.82 -3.14 19.65
N GLY A 236 3.87 -3.28 18.70
CA GLY A 236 3.94 -4.21 17.59
C GLY A 236 3.85 -3.49 16.24
N ILE A 237 4.41 -4.11 15.20
CA ILE A 237 4.40 -3.66 13.81
C ILE A 237 3.86 -4.79 12.96
N ALA A 238 2.76 -4.59 12.24
CA ALA A 238 2.24 -5.52 11.25
C ALA A 238 2.42 -4.94 9.85
N LEU A 239 3.16 -5.65 9.01
CA LEU A 239 3.32 -5.34 7.58
C LEU A 239 2.32 -6.18 6.77
N ASP A 240 2.07 -5.82 5.52
CA ASP A 240 1.31 -6.69 4.62
C ASP A 240 2.24 -7.53 3.73
N GLY A 241 1.66 -8.39 2.90
CA GLY A 241 2.40 -9.39 2.14
C GLY A 241 3.51 -8.86 1.24
N ASP A 242 3.43 -7.62 0.75
CA ASP A 242 4.49 -6.98 -0.04
C ASP A 242 5.10 -5.74 0.62
N GLY A 243 4.75 -5.49 1.88
CA GLY A 243 5.44 -4.53 2.75
C GLY A 243 5.20 -3.06 2.42
N ASP A 244 4.20 -2.75 1.60
CA ASP A 244 3.85 -1.36 1.27
C ASP A 244 2.89 -0.73 2.28
N ARG A 245 2.37 -1.54 3.25
CA ARG A 245 1.46 -1.12 4.33
C ARG A 245 2.00 -1.48 5.70
N VAL A 246 1.59 -0.69 6.69
CA VAL A 246 1.86 -0.93 8.11
C VAL A 246 0.66 -0.55 8.98
N ILE A 247 0.37 -1.40 9.94
CA ILE A 247 -0.48 -1.13 11.10
C ILE A 247 0.37 -1.36 12.33
N MET A 248 0.17 -0.57 13.38
CA MET A 248 0.90 -0.78 14.64
C MET A 248 -0.07 -1.16 15.78
N VAL A 249 0.50 -1.70 16.84
CA VAL A 249 -0.21 -2.07 18.07
C VAL A 249 0.53 -1.46 19.23
N ASP A 250 -0.14 -0.71 20.10
CA ASP A 250 0.48 -0.13 21.28
C ASP A 250 0.64 -1.16 22.42
N HIS A 251 1.35 -0.78 23.48
CA HIS A 251 1.61 -1.66 24.65
C HIS A 251 0.35 -2.12 25.40
N LYS A 252 -0.82 -1.54 25.11
CA LYS A 252 -2.12 -1.95 25.64
C LYS A 252 -2.86 -2.93 24.74
N GLY A 253 -2.26 -3.30 23.60
CA GLY A 253 -2.89 -4.14 22.58
C GLY A 253 -3.88 -3.42 21.70
N GLU A 254 -3.92 -2.08 21.73
CA GLU A 254 -4.81 -1.29 20.87
C GLU A 254 -4.20 -1.07 19.50
N LEU A 255 -5.03 -1.20 18.46
CA LEU A 255 -4.61 -0.91 17.09
C LEU A 255 -4.36 0.58 16.88
N VAL A 256 -3.34 0.88 16.09
CA VAL A 256 -3.00 2.20 15.59
C VAL A 256 -2.94 2.11 14.07
N ASP A 257 -3.97 2.61 13.41
CA ASP A 257 -4.14 2.47 11.97
C ASP A 257 -3.38 3.55 11.17
N GLY A 258 -3.47 3.47 9.85
CA GLY A 258 -2.76 4.39 8.96
C GLY A 258 -3.08 5.86 9.20
N ASP A 259 -4.32 6.20 9.54
CA ASP A 259 -4.72 7.60 9.82
C ASP A 259 -4.06 8.11 11.11
N GLU A 260 -4.03 7.27 12.17
CA GLU A 260 -3.37 7.61 13.43
C GLU A 260 -1.85 7.72 13.25
N LEU A 261 -1.24 6.83 12.46
CA LEU A 261 0.19 6.88 12.15
C LEU A 261 0.55 8.13 11.33
N ILE A 262 -0.26 8.49 10.32
CA ILE A 262 -0.09 9.72 9.55
C ILE A 262 -0.20 10.95 10.46
N TYR A 263 -1.17 10.97 11.39
CA TYR A 263 -1.31 12.06 12.36
C TYR A 263 -0.06 12.21 13.24
N ILE A 264 0.49 11.10 13.76
CA ILE A 264 1.71 11.11 14.57
C ILE A 264 2.88 11.70 13.77
N ILE A 265 3.09 11.21 12.53
CA ILE A 265 4.17 11.70 11.65
C ILE A 265 3.97 13.16 11.30
N ALA A 266 2.74 13.59 10.98
CA ALA A 266 2.42 14.99 10.66
C ALA A 266 2.74 15.92 11.84
N LYS A 267 2.31 15.56 13.04
CA LYS A 267 2.56 16.31 14.28
C LYS A 267 4.05 16.41 14.60
N ALA A 268 4.79 15.30 14.44
CA ALA A 268 6.24 15.27 14.62
C ALA A 268 6.96 16.21 13.65
N ARG A 269 6.61 16.14 12.36
CA ARG A 269 7.19 16.97 11.30
C ARG A 269 6.83 18.45 11.47
N LEU A 270 5.58 18.76 11.85
CA LEU A 270 5.15 20.12 12.14
C LEU A 270 6.01 20.73 13.27
N LYS A 271 6.17 20.01 14.38
CA LYS A 271 6.98 20.42 15.53
C LYS A 271 8.46 20.64 15.17
N ALA A 272 8.97 19.86 14.22
CA ALA A 272 10.33 19.96 13.71
C ALA A 272 10.52 21.03 12.62
N GLY A 273 9.44 21.66 12.14
CA GLY A 273 9.49 22.59 10.99
C GLY A 273 9.76 21.90 9.64
N LEU A 274 9.49 20.58 9.55
CA LEU A 274 9.77 19.73 8.38
C LEU A 274 8.50 19.35 7.60
N LEU A 275 7.31 19.73 8.07
CA LEU A 275 6.08 19.46 7.34
C LEU A 275 5.93 20.46 6.19
N SER A 276 5.96 19.96 4.97
CA SER A 276 5.77 20.76 3.74
C SER A 276 4.43 20.43 3.09
N GLY A 277 3.70 21.48 2.74
CA GLY A 277 2.41 21.36 2.08
C GLY A 277 1.32 20.71 2.95
N PRO A 278 0.17 20.37 2.36
CA PRO A 278 -0.91 19.69 3.05
C PRO A 278 -0.58 18.21 3.31
N VAL A 279 -1.25 17.63 4.31
CA VAL A 279 -1.36 16.16 4.42
C VAL A 279 -2.45 15.70 3.44
N VAL A 280 -2.21 14.58 2.76
CA VAL A 280 -3.19 14.02 1.82
C VAL A 280 -3.67 12.66 2.33
N GLY A 281 -4.97 12.58 2.61
CA GLY A 281 -5.68 11.33 2.86
C GLY A 281 -6.53 10.91 1.66
N THR A 282 -7.42 9.95 1.89
CA THR A 282 -8.42 9.55 0.88
C THR A 282 -9.83 9.95 1.33
N LEU A 283 -10.81 9.69 0.49
CA LEU A 283 -12.23 9.80 0.86
C LEU A 283 -12.59 8.94 2.09
N MET A 284 -11.80 7.89 2.38
CA MET A 284 -12.00 6.99 3.53
C MET A 284 -11.28 7.46 4.80
N THR A 285 -10.41 8.46 4.71
CA THR A 285 -9.69 8.99 5.88
C THR A 285 -10.65 9.42 6.98
N ASN A 286 -10.34 9.05 8.22
CA ASN A 286 -11.17 9.27 9.39
C ASN A 286 -11.38 10.77 9.68
N LEU A 287 -12.60 11.15 10.03
CA LEU A 287 -12.95 12.53 10.41
C LEU A 287 -12.12 13.00 11.60
N GLY A 288 -11.80 12.09 12.54
CA GLY A 288 -10.95 12.40 13.68
C GLY A 288 -9.56 12.89 13.28
N MET A 289 -8.95 12.33 12.22
CA MET A 289 -7.67 12.82 11.68
C MET A 289 -7.84 14.24 11.09
N GLU A 290 -8.91 14.50 10.34
CA GLU A 290 -9.18 15.83 9.79
C GLU A 290 -9.32 16.88 10.87
N LEU A 291 -10.09 16.60 11.91
CA LEU A 291 -10.29 17.51 13.03
C LEU A 291 -9.01 17.72 13.84
N ALA A 292 -8.23 16.66 14.07
CA ALA A 292 -6.95 16.75 14.78
C ALA A 292 -5.92 17.59 14.00
N LEU A 293 -5.80 17.40 12.70
CA LEU A 293 -4.93 18.20 11.84
C LEU A 293 -5.40 19.65 11.74
N LYS A 294 -6.72 19.88 11.66
CA LYS A 294 -7.30 21.23 11.70
C LYS A 294 -6.95 21.95 13.00
N GLY A 295 -6.97 21.26 14.13
CA GLY A 295 -6.53 21.79 15.43
C GLY A 295 -5.06 22.18 15.47
N LEU A 296 -4.24 21.59 14.62
CA LEU A 296 -2.82 21.92 14.42
C LEU A 296 -2.59 22.97 13.31
N ASN A 297 -3.64 23.51 12.69
CA ASN A 297 -3.59 24.36 11.49
C ASN A 297 -2.88 23.68 10.28
N VAL A 298 -2.98 22.37 10.17
CA VAL A 298 -2.46 21.58 9.05
C VAL A 298 -3.60 21.25 8.10
N PRO A 299 -3.55 21.68 6.83
CA PRO A 299 -4.57 21.34 5.85
C PRO A 299 -4.57 19.84 5.54
N LEU A 300 -5.75 19.22 5.50
CA LEU A 300 -5.97 17.89 4.95
C LEU A 300 -6.66 18.00 3.60
N LEU A 301 -6.11 17.36 2.58
CA LEU A 301 -6.77 17.16 1.28
C LEU A 301 -7.19 15.70 1.14
N ARG A 302 -8.35 15.48 0.51
CA ARG A 302 -8.90 14.13 0.26
C ARG A 302 -8.78 13.76 -1.21
N ALA A 303 -7.98 12.74 -1.50
CA ALA A 303 -7.89 12.11 -2.81
C ALA A 303 -8.96 11.02 -2.98
N ASN A 304 -9.19 10.56 -4.20
CA ASN A 304 -9.87 9.28 -4.42
C ASN A 304 -9.09 8.14 -3.76
N VAL A 305 -9.78 7.03 -3.47
CA VAL A 305 -9.16 5.84 -2.88
C VAL A 305 -8.17 5.22 -3.87
N GLY A 306 -6.95 5.00 -3.39
CA GLY A 306 -5.82 4.46 -4.16
C GLY A 306 -4.59 5.38 -4.08
N ASP A 307 -3.45 4.79 -3.81
CA ASP A 307 -2.17 5.45 -3.60
C ASP A 307 -1.75 6.37 -4.77
N ARG A 308 -2.06 5.99 -6.03
CA ARG A 308 -1.83 6.83 -7.21
C ARG A 308 -2.45 8.22 -7.04
N TYR A 309 -3.72 8.30 -6.62
CA TYR A 309 -4.42 9.57 -6.44
C TYR A 309 -3.85 10.39 -5.27
N VAL A 310 -3.40 9.70 -4.21
CA VAL A 310 -2.73 10.35 -3.08
C VAL A 310 -1.42 10.97 -3.54
N ILE A 311 -0.57 10.24 -4.29
CA ILE A 311 0.70 10.72 -4.82
C ILE A 311 0.49 11.89 -5.79
N GLU A 312 -0.49 11.80 -6.69
CA GLU A 312 -0.82 12.89 -7.63
C GLU A 312 -1.22 14.17 -6.89
N LEU A 313 -2.05 14.05 -5.86
CA LEU A 313 -2.52 15.19 -5.09
C LEU A 313 -1.39 15.79 -4.22
N LEU A 314 -0.52 14.97 -3.63
CA LEU A 314 0.69 15.38 -2.92
C LEU A 314 1.60 16.19 -3.86
N THR A 315 1.94 15.62 -5.02
CA THR A 315 2.83 16.25 -6.00
C THR A 315 2.27 17.59 -6.48
N LYS A 316 0.97 17.66 -6.78
CA LYS A 316 0.30 18.88 -7.24
C LYS A 316 0.33 20.01 -6.20
N ASN A 317 0.34 19.67 -4.91
CA ASN A 317 0.26 20.65 -3.81
C ASN A 317 1.56 20.78 -3.02
N ASN A 318 2.69 20.24 -3.50
CA ASN A 318 3.98 20.21 -2.81
C ASN A 318 3.88 19.59 -1.41
N GLY A 319 2.96 18.63 -1.21
CA GLY A 319 2.83 17.85 0.01
C GLY A 319 3.83 16.69 0.03
N MET A 320 4.29 16.32 1.23
CA MET A 320 5.29 15.26 1.42
C MET A 320 4.76 14.07 2.21
N LEU A 321 3.59 14.19 2.84
CA LEU A 321 3.02 13.17 3.71
C LEU A 321 1.57 12.92 3.35
N GLY A 322 1.23 11.66 3.16
CA GLY A 322 -0.14 11.24 2.92
C GLY A 322 -0.30 9.73 3.03
N GLY A 323 -1.49 9.23 2.75
CA GLY A 323 -1.74 7.80 2.73
C GLY A 323 -3.19 7.43 2.98
N GLU A 324 -3.38 6.18 3.40
CA GLU A 324 -4.68 5.56 3.60
C GLU A 324 -4.77 4.95 5.01
N ASN A 325 -5.97 4.89 5.56
CA ASN A 325 -6.23 4.23 6.85
C ASN A 325 -5.82 2.74 6.85
N SER A 326 -5.74 2.12 5.68
CA SER A 326 -5.23 0.74 5.50
C SER A 326 -3.73 0.58 5.79
N GLY A 327 -3.03 1.66 6.13
CA GLY A 327 -1.61 1.64 6.46
C GLY A 327 -0.66 1.89 5.28
N HIS A 328 -1.16 2.17 4.08
CA HIS A 328 -0.33 2.59 2.96
C HIS A 328 0.07 4.06 3.15
N ILE A 329 1.22 4.28 3.77
CA ILE A 329 1.72 5.61 4.17
C ILE A 329 2.84 6.04 3.25
N ILE A 330 2.72 7.24 2.72
CA ILE A 330 3.63 7.83 1.73
C ILE A 330 4.39 8.98 2.37
N CYS A 331 5.71 8.87 2.41
CA CYS A 331 6.65 9.89 2.87
C CYS A 331 7.56 10.28 1.69
N LEU A 332 7.12 11.21 0.82
CA LEU A 332 7.83 11.55 -0.43
C LEU A 332 9.21 12.16 -0.22
N ASP A 333 9.51 12.65 0.98
CA ASP A 333 10.86 13.09 1.37
C ASP A 333 11.82 11.91 1.67
N LYS A 334 11.30 10.69 1.79
CA LYS A 334 12.06 9.48 2.11
C LYS A 334 12.05 8.47 0.97
N THR A 335 10.89 8.22 0.39
CA THR A 335 10.68 7.19 -0.63
C THR A 335 9.69 7.65 -1.70
N THR A 336 9.61 6.96 -2.83
CA THR A 336 8.75 7.33 -3.97
C THR A 336 7.38 6.66 -3.96
N THR A 337 7.12 5.78 -3.01
CA THR A 337 5.87 5.02 -2.86
C THR A 337 5.59 4.77 -1.37
N GLY A 338 4.48 4.13 -1.03
CA GLY A 338 4.23 3.64 0.33
C GLY A 338 5.30 2.63 0.75
N ASP A 339 5.74 2.72 2.00
CA ASP A 339 6.76 1.84 2.59
C ASP A 339 6.43 1.65 4.07
N GLY A 340 5.97 0.43 4.41
CA GLY A 340 5.54 0.12 5.76
C GLY A 340 6.69 0.19 6.78
N ILE A 341 7.91 -0.22 6.39
CA ILE A 341 9.09 -0.17 7.26
C ILE A 341 9.50 1.28 7.52
N ILE A 342 9.61 2.10 6.47
CA ILE A 342 9.97 3.51 6.61
C ILE A 342 8.91 4.26 7.41
N ALA A 343 7.61 4.00 7.18
CA ALA A 343 6.54 4.63 7.94
C ALA A 343 6.62 4.28 9.44
N ALA A 344 6.83 3.00 9.78
CA ALA A 344 7.04 2.57 11.16
C ALA A 344 8.26 3.29 11.78
N LEU A 345 9.37 3.37 11.05
CA LEU A 345 10.59 4.04 11.50
C LEU A 345 10.36 5.53 11.82
N GLN A 346 9.53 6.25 11.04
CA GLN A 346 9.21 7.65 11.35
C GLN A 346 8.45 7.78 12.68
N VAL A 347 7.55 6.84 12.99
CA VAL A 347 6.81 6.81 14.27
C VAL A 347 7.75 6.48 15.42
N ILE A 348 8.58 5.45 15.27
CA ILE A 348 9.52 5.01 16.31
C ILE A 348 10.56 6.10 16.60
N ALA A 349 11.01 6.81 15.57
CA ALA A 349 11.91 7.94 15.74
C ALA A 349 11.31 9.07 16.61
N GLU A 350 9.99 9.32 16.49
CA GLU A 350 9.31 10.30 17.37
C GLU A 350 9.13 9.75 18.79
N MET A 351 8.83 8.43 18.94
CA MET A 351 8.82 7.78 20.27
C MET A 351 10.17 7.94 20.96
N GLN A 352 11.27 7.59 20.28
CA GLN A 352 12.62 7.69 20.82
C GLN A 352 13.01 9.14 21.18
N LYS A 353 12.66 10.09 20.33
CA LYS A 353 12.94 11.51 20.54
C LYS A 353 12.19 12.12 21.72
N THR A 354 10.94 11.68 21.93
CA THR A 354 10.06 12.28 22.93
C THR A 354 10.01 11.51 24.25
N GLY A 355 10.40 10.23 24.23
CA GLY A 355 10.20 9.29 25.35
C GLY A 355 8.73 8.92 25.60
N LEU A 356 7.83 9.28 24.67
CA LEU A 356 6.41 8.95 24.75
C LEU A 356 6.12 7.59 24.14
N SER A 357 5.17 6.88 24.74
CA SER A 357 4.68 5.62 24.16
C SER A 357 3.87 5.87 22.87
N LEU A 358 3.71 4.82 22.06
CA LEU A 358 2.83 4.88 20.88
C LEU A 358 1.39 5.28 21.25
N HIS A 359 0.89 4.78 22.39
CA HIS A 359 -0.40 5.14 22.96
C HIS A 359 -0.52 6.65 23.24
N ASP A 360 0.53 7.25 23.82
CA ASP A 360 0.53 8.68 24.13
C ASP A 360 0.63 9.55 22.87
N LEU A 361 1.40 9.11 21.87
CA LEU A 361 1.56 9.85 20.62
C LEU A 361 0.24 9.97 19.83
N LYS A 362 -0.59 8.90 19.82
CA LYS A 362 -1.90 8.93 19.14
C LYS A 362 -2.97 9.74 19.88
N SER A 363 -2.79 10.00 21.17
CA SER A 363 -3.82 10.59 22.06
C SER A 363 -4.36 11.96 21.62
N GLY A 364 -3.68 12.66 20.72
CA GLY A 364 -4.15 13.92 20.15
C GLY A 364 -5.17 13.77 19.01
N MET A 365 -5.45 12.56 18.58
CA MET A 365 -6.46 12.23 17.57
C MET A 365 -7.52 11.32 18.18
N GLN A 366 -8.77 11.77 18.18
CA GLN A 366 -9.90 10.94 18.56
C GLN A 366 -10.44 10.24 17.30
N LYS A 367 -10.34 8.93 17.22
CA LYS A 367 -10.91 8.16 16.12
C LYS A 367 -12.43 8.13 16.20
N TYR A 368 -13.07 8.46 15.09
CA TYR A 368 -14.52 8.44 14.96
C TYR A 368 -14.99 7.08 14.47
N PRO A 369 -16.03 6.48 15.08
CA PRO A 369 -16.69 5.29 14.54
C PRO A 369 -17.10 5.48 13.08
N GLN A 370 -16.81 4.48 12.25
CA GLN A 370 -17.10 4.44 10.82
C GLN A 370 -17.82 3.13 10.50
N VAL A 371 -19.01 3.21 9.94
CA VAL A 371 -19.78 2.03 9.51
C VAL A 371 -19.92 2.04 8.00
N LEU A 372 -19.48 0.97 7.35
CA LEU A 372 -19.57 0.75 5.91
C LEU A 372 -20.54 -0.37 5.59
N ILE A 373 -21.56 -0.09 4.79
CA ILE A 373 -22.54 -1.06 4.31
C ILE A 373 -22.47 -1.14 2.77
N ASN A 374 -22.34 -2.36 2.25
CA ASN A 374 -22.35 -2.62 0.82
C ASN A 374 -23.80 -2.92 0.37
N VAL A 375 -24.35 -2.09 -0.50
CA VAL A 375 -25.65 -2.29 -1.15
C VAL A 375 -25.43 -2.85 -2.54
N ARG A 376 -25.76 -4.13 -2.76
CA ARG A 376 -25.66 -4.77 -4.08
C ARG A 376 -26.69 -4.20 -5.04
N THR A 377 -26.31 -4.02 -6.30
CA THR A 377 -27.14 -3.46 -7.35
C THR A 377 -27.13 -4.37 -8.58
N ALA A 378 -28.28 -4.52 -9.25
CA ALA A 378 -28.35 -5.26 -10.51
C ALA A 378 -27.88 -4.42 -11.71
N GLN A 379 -27.90 -3.09 -11.59
CA GLN A 379 -27.57 -2.13 -12.65
C GLN A 379 -26.69 -0.99 -12.10
N LYS A 380 -26.06 -0.23 -12.99
CA LYS A 380 -25.41 1.04 -12.62
C LYS A 380 -26.46 2.00 -12.07
N VAL A 381 -26.21 2.52 -10.90
CA VAL A 381 -27.10 3.46 -10.20
C VAL A 381 -26.55 4.87 -10.37
N ASP A 382 -27.42 5.80 -10.70
CA ASP A 382 -27.10 7.22 -10.62
C ASP A 382 -27.16 7.68 -9.16
N LEU A 383 -26.01 7.92 -8.57
CA LEU A 383 -25.92 8.42 -7.20
C LEU A 383 -26.45 9.84 -7.03
N ASN A 384 -26.67 10.58 -8.14
CA ASN A 384 -27.26 11.93 -8.11
C ASN A 384 -28.80 11.90 -8.13
N HIS A 385 -29.43 10.73 -8.10
CA HIS A 385 -30.88 10.62 -8.03
C HIS A 385 -31.40 11.34 -6.76
N ASP A 386 -32.45 12.17 -6.93
CA ASP A 386 -32.98 13.04 -5.88
C ASP A 386 -33.31 12.28 -4.60
N GLY A 387 -33.89 11.08 -4.69
CA GLY A 387 -34.19 10.23 -3.53
C GLY A 387 -32.97 9.87 -2.69
N ILE A 388 -31.85 9.52 -3.38
CA ILE A 388 -30.59 9.20 -2.73
C ILE A 388 -29.97 10.45 -2.10
N GLN A 389 -29.92 11.56 -2.84
CA GLN A 389 -29.35 12.81 -2.33
C GLN A 389 -30.13 13.37 -1.13
N ASN A 390 -31.45 13.29 -1.14
CA ASN A 390 -32.28 13.71 -0.02
C ASN A 390 -32.04 12.83 1.23
N ALA A 391 -31.87 11.52 1.06
CA ALA A 391 -31.53 10.62 2.16
C ALA A 391 -30.13 10.95 2.74
N VAL A 392 -29.13 11.23 1.89
CA VAL A 392 -27.79 11.67 2.33
C VAL A 392 -27.90 12.96 3.13
N LEU A 393 -28.56 13.99 2.58
CA LEU A 393 -28.71 15.29 3.24
C LEU A 393 -29.42 15.17 4.61
N ALA A 394 -30.41 14.31 4.74
CA ALA A 394 -31.08 14.08 6.01
C ALA A 394 -30.15 13.51 7.08
N VAL A 395 -29.27 12.56 6.68
CA VAL A 395 -28.28 11.98 7.60
C VAL A 395 -27.20 13.01 7.94
N GLU A 396 -26.69 13.77 6.96
CA GLU A 396 -25.70 14.83 7.20
C GLU A 396 -26.23 15.92 8.13
N GLN A 397 -27.49 16.33 7.97
CA GLN A 397 -28.13 17.27 8.88
C GLN A 397 -28.26 16.71 10.30
N ALA A 398 -28.60 15.42 10.46
CA ALA A 398 -28.70 14.78 11.76
C ALA A 398 -27.34 14.63 12.46
N LEU A 399 -26.26 14.42 11.72
CA LEU A 399 -24.90 14.31 12.24
C LEU A 399 -24.24 15.68 12.51
N GLY A 400 -24.67 16.73 11.79
CA GLY A 400 -24.11 18.07 11.89
C GLY A 400 -22.61 18.08 11.56
N ASN A 401 -21.84 18.87 12.33
CA ASN A 401 -20.37 19.00 12.14
C ASN A 401 -19.57 17.84 12.77
N GLU A 402 -20.24 16.90 13.44
CA GLU A 402 -19.59 15.78 14.13
C GLU A 402 -19.73 14.45 13.37
N GLY A 403 -20.10 14.51 12.11
CA GLY A 403 -20.17 13.32 11.26
C GLY A 403 -20.18 13.66 9.78
N ARG A 404 -20.11 12.64 8.96
CA ARG A 404 -20.19 12.74 7.50
C ARG A 404 -20.71 11.47 6.85
N VAL A 405 -21.17 11.62 5.63
CA VAL A 405 -21.64 10.52 4.78
C VAL A 405 -20.76 10.42 3.54
N LEU A 406 -20.50 9.20 3.09
CA LEU A 406 -19.84 8.95 1.80
C LEU A 406 -20.60 7.84 1.06
N LEU A 407 -21.15 8.17 -0.10
CA LEU A 407 -21.68 7.20 -1.05
C LEU A 407 -20.73 7.09 -2.24
N ARG A 408 -20.38 5.86 -2.62
CA ARG A 408 -19.64 5.64 -3.86
C ARG A 408 -19.99 4.31 -4.52
N ALA A 409 -20.04 4.30 -5.85
CA ALA A 409 -20.08 3.04 -6.61
C ALA A 409 -18.73 2.30 -6.47
N SER A 410 -18.77 0.98 -6.39
CA SER A 410 -17.56 0.16 -6.51
C SER A 410 -17.07 0.19 -7.96
N GLY A 411 -15.74 0.29 -8.14
CA GLY A 411 -15.13 0.25 -9.47
C GLY A 411 -15.09 -1.15 -10.10
N THR A 412 -15.17 -2.20 -9.26
CA THR A 412 -14.95 -3.60 -9.66
C THR A 412 -16.18 -4.49 -9.46
N GLU A 413 -17.10 -4.10 -8.60
CA GLU A 413 -18.28 -4.89 -8.23
C GLU A 413 -19.56 -4.08 -8.45
N SER A 414 -20.67 -4.77 -8.73
CA SER A 414 -22.00 -4.15 -8.87
C SER A 414 -22.58 -3.83 -7.50
N LEU A 415 -22.01 -2.85 -6.79
CA LEU A 415 -22.48 -2.41 -5.49
C LEU A 415 -22.17 -0.92 -5.24
N ILE A 416 -22.98 -0.33 -4.35
CA ILE A 416 -22.76 0.99 -3.77
C ILE A 416 -22.24 0.80 -2.34
N ARG A 417 -21.19 1.50 -2.00
CA ARG A 417 -20.64 1.58 -0.64
C ARG A 417 -21.26 2.77 0.06
N VAL A 418 -22.02 2.49 1.12
CA VAL A 418 -22.63 3.47 2.01
C VAL A 418 -21.78 3.55 3.25
N MET A 419 -21.10 4.66 3.48
CA MET A 419 -20.31 4.90 4.67
C MET A 419 -20.91 6.06 5.45
N VAL A 420 -21.11 5.85 6.75
CA VAL A 420 -21.47 6.88 7.72
C VAL A 420 -20.42 6.89 8.81
N GLU A 421 -20.01 8.07 9.21
CA GLU A 421 -19.00 8.31 10.24
C GLU A 421 -19.50 9.38 11.19
N GLY A 422 -19.21 9.25 12.47
CA GLY A 422 -19.65 10.21 13.49
C GLY A 422 -19.17 9.82 14.88
N ARG A 423 -19.50 10.65 15.88
CA ARG A 423 -18.93 10.55 17.22
C ARG A 423 -19.43 9.36 18.03
N ASP A 424 -20.72 9.01 17.87
CA ASP A 424 -21.38 7.93 18.62
C ASP A 424 -21.68 6.73 17.73
N PHE A 425 -21.13 5.56 18.09
CA PHE A 425 -21.26 4.34 17.28
C PHE A 425 -22.72 3.93 17.02
N ALA A 426 -23.59 3.98 18.05
CA ALA A 426 -24.98 3.55 17.91
C ALA A 426 -25.76 4.47 16.94
N THR A 427 -25.49 5.76 16.99
CA THR A 427 -26.07 6.75 16.06
C THR A 427 -25.55 6.51 14.64
N VAL A 428 -24.25 6.32 14.46
CA VAL A 428 -23.61 6.04 13.15
C VAL A 428 -24.18 4.76 12.55
N GLU A 429 -24.26 3.67 13.32
CA GLU A 429 -24.78 2.39 12.86
C GLU A 429 -26.25 2.49 12.42
N ARG A 430 -27.09 3.17 13.19
CA ARG A 430 -28.50 3.40 12.86
C ARG A 430 -28.64 4.17 11.54
N HIS A 431 -27.90 5.27 11.38
CA HIS A 431 -27.94 6.07 10.17
C HIS A 431 -27.38 5.33 8.95
N ALA A 432 -26.32 4.55 9.13
CA ALA A 432 -25.77 3.73 8.06
C ALA A 432 -26.76 2.67 7.56
N LYS A 433 -27.45 1.98 8.48
CA LYS A 433 -28.50 1.00 8.15
C LYS A 433 -29.69 1.65 7.45
N GLN A 434 -30.17 2.79 7.97
CA GLN A 434 -31.27 3.53 7.37
C GLN A 434 -30.91 4.00 5.95
N LEU A 435 -29.78 4.66 5.78
CA LEU A 435 -29.33 5.16 4.49
C LEU A 435 -29.12 4.02 3.47
N ALA A 436 -28.58 2.89 3.90
CA ALA A 436 -28.41 1.73 3.04
C ALA A 436 -29.76 1.18 2.56
N GLU A 437 -30.79 1.21 3.40
CA GLU A 437 -32.16 0.81 3.03
C GLU A 437 -32.81 1.83 2.08
N ASP A 438 -32.69 3.13 2.35
CA ASP A 438 -33.21 4.19 1.48
C ASP A 438 -32.59 4.12 0.08
N VAL A 439 -31.27 3.88 0.00
CA VAL A 439 -30.56 3.63 -1.27
C VAL A 439 -31.12 2.38 -1.94
N ARG A 440 -31.36 1.27 -1.21
CA ARG A 440 -31.89 0.03 -1.78
C ARG A 440 -33.30 0.23 -2.34
N LEU A 441 -34.18 0.92 -1.63
CA LEU A 441 -35.54 1.20 -2.06
C LEU A 441 -35.59 2.09 -3.31
N THR A 442 -34.71 3.09 -3.37
CA THR A 442 -34.60 4.00 -4.54
C THR A 442 -34.10 3.28 -5.80
N ILE A 443 -33.30 2.22 -5.64
CA ILE A 443 -32.79 1.42 -6.77
C ILE A 443 -33.83 0.48 -7.35
N VAL A 444 -34.78 0.03 -6.52
CA VAL A 444 -35.83 -0.93 -6.91
C VAL A 444 -37.04 -0.21 -7.49
N ALA A 445 -37.24 1.07 -7.18
CA ALA A 445 -38.32 1.90 -7.71
C ALA A 445 -38.01 2.42 -9.12
#